data_a04e2f335a1a847740cd2ae4f8126c70
#
_entry.id   a04e2f335a1a847740cd2ae4f8126c70
#
_cell.length_a   1.000
_cell.length_b   1.000
_cell.length_c   1.000
_cell.angle_alpha   90.00
_cell.angle_beta   90.00
_cell.angle_gamma   90.00
#
_symmetry.space_group_name_H-M   'P 1'
#
loop_
_entity.id
_entity.type
_entity.pdbx_description
1 polymer ?
#
loop_
_entity_poly.entity_id
_entity_poly.type
_entity_poly.pdbx_seq_one_letter_code
_entity_poly.pdbx_strand_id
1 'polypeptide(L)'
;MSEIEFRRAIEGDAKEILRVMAQAFGRAPDSERYEHDRENITRKIDEHWVLVREEEIVGAMHIKRDEIQVGRAIVAKADLGEVCIAPGYQGKGLGTALMQMTVKQLRKDGYPLSRLGGYRRFYERFGWVPFPRGYIDFALRGLTSRGGFTDPVRFLDRPEEDARIREYDGRRDAAVCEALYAAFNTGRTGAIPARSFRSSAGNS
;
A
#
# COMPACT_ATOMS: atom_id res chain seq x y z
N MET A 1 2.31 6.88 -34.04
CA MET A 1 2.04 6.30 -32.71
C MET A 1 1.67 7.49 -31.84
N SER A 2 0.49 7.49 -31.22
CA SER A 2 0.10 8.57 -30.32
C SER A 2 1.10 8.68 -29.17
N GLU A 3 1.44 9.90 -28.83
CA GLU A 3 2.37 10.24 -27.76
C GLU A 3 1.82 9.75 -26.41
N ILE A 4 2.66 9.15 -25.60
CA ILE A 4 2.30 8.67 -24.27
C ILE A 4 3.14 9.46 -23.26
N GLU A 5 2.47 10.16 -22.37
CA GLU A 5 3.09 10.89 -21.27
C GLU A 5 2.92 10.14 -19.96
N PHE A 6 4.00 10.06 -19.18
CA PHE A 6 3.97 9.57 -17.78
C PHE A 6 4.40 10.72 -16.86
N ARG A 7 3.48 11.19 -16.05
CA ARG A 7 3.71 12.32 -15.16
C ARG A 7 3.11 12.14 -13.80
N ARG A 8 3.55 12.96 -12.86
CA ARG A 8 2.91 13.07 -11.56
C ARG A 8 1.51 13.68 -11.73
N ALA A 9 0.58 13.20 -10.92
CA ALA A 9 -0.77 13.72 -10.90
C ALA A 9 -0.82 15.13 -10.28
N ILE A 10 -1.81 15.90 -10.72
CA ILE A 10 -2.18 17.20 -10.18
C ILE A 10 -3.61 17.13 -9.63
N GLU A 11 -4.03 18.12 -8.84
CA GLU A 11 -5.38 18.11 -8.21
C GLU A 11 -6.52 17.88 -9.19
N GLY A 12 -6.42 18.47 -10.39
CA GLY A 12 -7.41 18.30 -11.45
C GLY A 12 -7.56 16.86 -11.96
N ASP A 13 -6.57 16.00 -11.74
CA ASP A 13 -6.60 14.60 -12.21
C ASP A 13 -7.38 13.67 -11.27
N ALA A 14 -7.66 14.08 -10.03
CA ALA A 14 -8.19 13.21 -8.97
C ALA A 14 -9.45 12.45 -9.40
N LYS A 15 -10.37 13.11 -10.07
CA LYS A 15 -11.64 12.51 -10.56
C LYS A 15 -11.37 11.43 -11.61
N GLU A 16 -10.47 11.70 -12.55
CA GLU A 16 -10.15 10.77 -13.63
C GLU A 16 -9.32 9.58 -13.13
N ILE A 17 -8.40 9.79 -12.18
CA ILE A 17 -7.69 8.72 -11.49
C ILE A 17 -8.68 7.78 -10.82
N LEU A 18 -9.62 8.33 -10.04
CA LEU A 18 -10.67 7.55 -9.38
C LEU A 18 -11.52 6.76 -10.38
N ARG A 19 -11.91 7.38 -11.50
CA ARG A 19 -12.65 6.72 -12.58
C ARG A 19 -11.88 5.51 -13.13
N VAL A 20 -10.62 5.72 -13.50
CA VAL A 20 -9.77 4.66 -14.07
C VAL A 20 -9.56 3.53 -13.07
N MET A 21 -9.29 3.84 -11.80
CA MET A 21 -9.12 2.85 -10.74
C MET A 21 -10.40 2.07 -10.49
N ALA A 22 -11.54 2.76 -10.36
CA ALA A 22 -12.82 2.11 -10.12
C ALA A 22 -13.19 1.13 -11.23
N GLN A 23 -13.01 1.53 -12.48
CA GLN A 23 -13.25 0.66 -13.64
C GLN A 23 -12.28 -0.53 -13.69
N ALA A 24 -10.99 -0.31 -13.45
CA ALA A 24 -9.98 -1.36 -13.54
C ALA A 24 -10.10 -2.41 -12.42
N PHE A 25 -10.55 -2.00 -11.24
CA PHE A 25 -10.69 -2.87 -10.07
C PHE A 25 -12.12 -3.28 -9.75
N GLY A 26 -13.11 -2.90 -10.58
CA GLY A 26 -14.53 -3.26 -10.40
C GLY A 26 -15.13 -2.67 -9.11
N ARG A 27 -14.79 -1.43 -8.75
CA ARG A 27 -15.30 -0.78 -7.54
C ARG A 27 -16.59 -0.03 -7.83
N ALA A 28 -17.64 -0.36 -7.11
CA ALA A 28 -18.93 0.32 -7.25
C ALA A 28 -18.86 1.74 -6.67
N PRO A 29 -19.47 2.75 -7.32
CA PRO A 29 -19.38 4.16 -6.90
C PRO A 29 -19.92 4.48 -5.51
N ASP A 30 -20.79 3.62 -4.97
CA ASP A 30 -21.42 3.74 -3.64
C ASP A 30 -20.79 2.83 -2.58
N SER A 31 -19.68 2.15 -2.92
CA SER A 31 -19.00 1.27 -1.98
C SER A 31 -18.07 2.06 -1.04
N GLU A 32 -17.94 1.58 0.21
CA GLU A 32 -16.96 2.13 1.17
C GLU A 32 -15.54 2.19 0.57
N ARG A 33 -15.20 1.21 -0.25
CA ARG A 33 -13.89 1.17 -0.89
C ARG A 33 -13.71 2.29 -1.91
N TYR A 34 -14.74 2.64 -2.66
CA TYR A 34 -14.71 3.75 -3.61
C TYR A 34 -14.52 5.10 -2.88
N GLU A 35 -15.27 5.31 -1.80
CA GLU A 35 -15.11 6.51 -0.97
C GLU A 35 -13.72 6.62 -0.34
N HIS A 36 -13.22 5.52 0.20
CA HIS A 36 -11.86 5.45 0.73
C HIS A 36 -10.81 5.80 -0.32
N ASP A 37 -10.96 5.30 -1.55
CA ASP A 37 -10.04 5.62 -2.64
C ASP A 37 -10.14 7.10 -3.03
N ARG A 38 -11.34 7.65 -3.10
CA ARG A 38 -11.58 9.06 -3.38
C ARG A 38 -10.85 9.96 -2.38
N GLU A 39 -11.00 9.67 -1.09
CA GLU A 39 -10.33 10.41 -0.02
C GLU A 39 -8.80 10.27 -0.08
N ASN A 40 -8.29 9.07 -0.32
CA ASN A 40 -6.86 8.82 -0.43
C ASN A 40 -6.24 9.54 -1.63
N ILE A 41 -6.88 9.49 -2.79
CA ILE A 41 -6.40 10.17 -4.00
C ILE A 41 -6.33 11.67 -3.74
N THR A 42 -7.40 12.26 -3.19
CA THR A 42 -7.46 13.68 -2.90
C THR A 42 -6.38 14.11 -1.89
N ARG A 43 -6.22 13.34 -0.82
CA ARG A 43 -5.28 13.67 0.26
C ARG A 43 -3.82 13.48 -0.16
N LYS A 44 -3.54 12.57 -1.09
CA LYS A 44 -2.18 12.15 -1.48
C LYS A 44 -1.98 12.24 -2.98
N ILE A 45 -2.53 13.27 -3.60
CA ILE A 45 -2.48 13.42 -5.06
C ILE A 45 -1.04 13.45 -5.59
N ASP A 46 -0.11 14.00 -4.82
CA ASP A 46 1.30 14.09 -5.14
C ASP A 46 2.05 12.73 -5.12
N GLU A 47 1.46 11.70 -4.49
CA GLU A 47 1.94 10.32 -4.55
C GLU A 47 1.38 9.55 -5.77
N HIS A 48 0.42 10.11 -6.50
CA HIS A 48 -0.17 9.48 -7.67
C HIS A 48 0.55 9.87 -8.96
N TRP A 49 0.59 8.93 -9.89
CA TRP A 49 1.17 9.08 -11.21
C TRP A 49 0.17 8.60 -12.26
N VAL A 50 0.15 9.27 -13.39
CA VAL A 50 -0.78 8.99 -14.47
C VAL A 50 -0.06 8.69 -15.77
N LEU A 51 -0.65 7.82 -16.57
CA LEU A 51 -0.32 7.59 -17.95
C LEU A 51 -1.36 8.28 -18.81
N VAL A 52 -0.93 9.27 -19.56
CA VAL A 52 -1.79 10.08 -20.43
C VAL A 52 -1.55 9.70 -21.89
N ARG A 53 -2.60 9.57 -22.65
CA ARG A 53 -2.58 9.36 -24.09
C ARG A 53 -3.68 10.19 -24.74
N GLU A 54 -3.33 11.02 -25.74
CA GLU A 54 -4.31 11.87 -26.43
C GLU A 54 -5.16 12.70 -25.44
N GLU A 55 -4.46 13.32 -24.46
CA GLU A 55 -5.06 14.13 -23.37
C GLU A 55 -5.95 13.36 -22.38
N GLU A 56 -6.14 12.05 -22.56
CA GLU A 56 -6.93 11.21 -21.66
C GLU A 56 -6.02 10.44 -20.69
N ILE A 57 -6.41 10.38 -19.39
CA ILE A 57 -5.77 9.51 -18.41
C ILE A 57 -6.24 8.08 -18.67
N VAL A 58 -5.34 7.25 -19.20
CA VAL A 58 -5.58 5.85 -19.55
C VAL A 58 -5.00 4.86 -18.56
N GLY A 59 -4.19 5.33 -17.63
CA GLY A 59 -3.62 4.52 -16.55
C GLY A 59 -3.27 5.35 -15.35
N ALA A 60 -3.20 4.71 -14.19
CA ALA A 60 -2.81 5.35 -12.94
C ALA A 60 -2.03 4.39 -12.06
N MET A 61 -1.28 4.94 -11.12
CA MET A 61 -0.63 4.20 -10.05
C MET A 61 -0.31 5.11 -8.87
N HIS A 62 -0.15 4.49 -7.70
CA HIS A 62 0.31 5.14 -6.49
C HIS A 62 1.77 4.78 -6.23
N ILE A 63 2.62 5.76 -5.95
CA ILE A 63 4.02 5.59 -5.56
C ILE A 63 4.20 6.22 -4.19
N LYS A 64 4.02 5.42 -3.14
CA LYS A 64 4.24 5.84 -1.77
C LYS A 64 5.73 5.84 -1.44
N ARG A 65 6.22 6.98 -0.96
CA ARG A 65 7.57 7.09 -0.40
C ARG A 65 7.55 6.57 1.04
N ASP A 66 8.46 5.68 1.34
CA ASP A 66 8.54 5.09 2.67
C ASP A 66 10.00 4.69 2.98
N GLU A 67 10.21 4.15 4.15
CA GLU A 67 11.50 3.64 4.60
C GLU A 67 11.35 2.18 5.04
N ILE A 68 12.43 1.44 4.97
CA ILE A 68 12.49 0.06 5.43
C ILE A 68 13.83 -0.19 6.12
N GLN A 69 13.81 -0.94 7.20
CA GLN A 69 15.01 -1.40 7.85
C GLN A 69 15.61 -2.60 7.10
N VAL A 70 16.89 -2.53 6.76
CA VAL A 70 17.67 -3.62 6.16
C VAL A 70 18.88 -3.87 7.07
N GLY A 71 18.80 -4.91 7.88
CA GLY A 71 19.76 -5.13 8.94
C GLY A 71 19.78 -3.95 9.92
N ARG A 72 20.90 -3.18 9.94
CA ARG A 72 21.05 -1.98 10.79
C ARG A 72 20.80 -0.67 10.05
N ALA A 73 20.64 -0.72 8.74
CA ALA A 73 20.45 0.47 7.91
C ALA A 73 18.97 0.77 7.70
N ILE A 74 18.62 2.06 7.65
CA ILE A 74 17.32 2.54 7.18
C ILE A 74 17.49 2.92 5.71
N VAL A 75 16.69 2.35 4.85
CA VAL A 75 16.77 2.49 3.41
C VAL A 75 15.47 3.08 2.88
N ALA A 76 15.58 4.14 2.08
CA ALA A 76 14.43 4.69 1.37
C ALA A 76 13.87 3.67 0.36
N LYS A 77 12.56 3.57 0.28
CA LYS A 77 11.88 2.70 -0.68
C LYS A 77 10.68 3.38 -1.32
N ALA A 78 10.33 2.92 -2.50
CA ALA A 78 9.08 3.26 -3.16
C ALA A 78 8.13 2.05 -3.11
N ASP A 79 7.00 2.19 -2.43
CA ASP A 79 5.91 1.21 -2.46
C ASP A 79 4.96 1.55 -3.60
N LEU A 80 4.85 0.64 -4.57
CA LEU A 80 3.93 0.79 -5.69
C LEU A 80 2.60 0.13 -5.35
N GLY A 81 1.53 0.84 -5.58
CA GLY A 81 0.16 0.37 -5.40
C GLY A 81 -0.73 0.81 -6.55
N GLU A 82 -1.90 0.19 -6.63
CA GLU A 82 -3.01 0.62 -7.49
C GLU A 82 -2.64 0.77 -8.97
N VAL A 83 -1.66 -0.02 -9.42
CA VAL A 83 -1.21 -0.03 -10.82
C VAL A 83 -2.35 -0.50 -11.71
N CYS A 84 -2.87 0.37 -12.53
CA CYS A 84 -4.02 0.06 -13.38
C CYS A 84 -3.96 0.75 -14.75
N ILE A 85 -4.64 0.12 -15.71
CA ILE A 85 -4.94 0.66 -17.03
C ILE A 85 -6.46 0.56 -17.23
N ALA A 86 -7.06 1.61 -17.75
CA ALA A 86 -8.48 1.65 -18.06
C ALA A 86 -8.87 0.46 -18.97
N PRO A 87 -10.02 -0.22 -18.74
CA PRO A 87 -10.37 -1.45 -19.43
C PRO A 87 -10.32 -1.34 -20.96
N GLY A 88 -10.77 -0.23 -21.54
CA GLY A 88 -10.72 0.00 -23.00
C GLY A 88 -9.31 0.13 -23.58
N TYR A 89 -8.31 0.26 -22.74
CA TYR A 89 -6.90 0.44 -23.10
C TYR A 89 -6.02 -0.75 -22.72
N GLN A 90 -6.57 -1.76 -22.06
CA GLN A 90 -5.84 -2.99 -21.72
C GLN A 90 -5.49 -3.82 -22.97
N GLY A 91 -4.50 -4.69 -22.85
CA GLY A 91 -4.05 -5.55 -23.96
C GLY A 91 -3.24 -4.83 -25.05
N LYS A 92 -3.05 -3.50 -24.96
CA LYS A 92 -2.37 -2.68 -25.95
C LYS A 92 -0.92 -2.29 -25.58
N GLY A 93 -0.32 -2.99 -24.62
CA GLY A 93 1.06 -2.73 -24.17
C GLY A 93 1.22 -1.58 -23.17
N LEU A 94 0.15 -0.83 -22.87
CA LEU A 94 0.24 0.36 -22.01
C LEU A 94 0.67 0.05 -20.57
N GLY A 95 0.28 -1.10 -20.02
CA GLY A 95 0.78 -1.54 -18.71
C GLY A 95 2.29 -1.79 -18.72
N THR A 96 2.83 -2.30 -19.81
CA THR A 96 4.28 -2.45 -20.01
C THR A 96 4.97 -1.10 -20.09
N ALA A 97 4.42 -0.17 -20.85
CA ALA A 97 4.95 1.20 -20.96
C ALA A 97 4.93 1.91 -19.60
N LEU A 98 3.80 1.84 -18.87
CA LEU A 98 3.68 2.39 -17.53
C LEU A 98 4.79 1.88 -16.60
N MET A 99 5.01 0.57 -16.54
CA MET A 99 6.03 -0.02 -15.67
C MET A 99 7.46 0.34 -16.09
N GLN A 100 7.74 0.39 -17.39
CA GLN A 100 9.06 0.81 -17.89
C GLN A 100 9.37 2.27 -17.53
N MET A 101 8.39 3.17 -17.69
CA MET A 101 8.52 4.58 -17.32
C MET A 101 8.65 4.72 -15.79
N THR A 102 7.91 3.92 -15.02
CA THR A 102 8.04 3.87 -13.57
C THR A 102 9.44 3.49 -13.13
N VAL A 103 10.03 2.43 -13.69
CA VAL A 103 11.40 2.01 -13.34
C VAL A 103 12.41 3.13 -13.66
N LYS A 104 12.27 3.81 -14.80
CA LYS A 104 13.12 4.95 -15.14
C LYS A 104 12.97 6.08 -14.11
N GLN A 105 11.74 6.39 -13.72
CA GLN A 105 11.45 7.45 -12.76
C GLN A 105 12.01 7.12 -11.37
N LEU A 106 11.81 5.90 -10.87
CA LEU A 106 12.34 5.47 -9.59
C LEU A 106 13.87 5.55 -9.52
N ARG A 107 14.54 5.18 -10.61
CA ARG A 107 16.00 5.33 -10.73
C ARG A 107 16.43 6.79 -10.74
N LYS A 108 15.72 7.65 -11.48
CA LYS A 108 15.96 9.10 -11.52
C LYS A 108 15.78 9.73 -10.13
N ASP A 109 14.77 9.28 -9.38
CA ASP A 109 14.48 9.76 -8.02
C ASP A 109 15.42 9.17 -6.96
N GLY A 110 16.34 8.27 -7.37
CA GLY A 110 17.37 7.71 -6.49
C GLY A 110 16.87 6.66 -5.50
N TYR A 111 15.73 6.02 -5.76
CA TYR A 111 15.24 4.94 -4.89
C TYR A 111 16.08 3.67 -5.04
N PRO A 112 16.79 3.23 -3.98
CA PRO A 112 17.56 2.00 -4.01
C PRO A 112 16.70 0.75 -3.96
N LEU A 113 15.44 0.88 -3.50
CA LEU A 113 14.52 -0.22 -3.30
C LEU A 113 13.11 0.17 -3.71
N SER A 114 12.40 -0.77 -4.34
CA SER A 114 10.96 -0.66 -4.57
C SER A 114 10.25 -1.95 -4.19
N ARG A 115 9.04 -1.81 -3.64
CA ARG A 115 8.18 -2.93 -3.25
C ARG A 115 6.81 -2.79 -3.94
N LEU A 116 6.24 -3.91 -4.33
CA LEU A 116 4.86 -3.99 -4.78
C LEU A 116 4.25 -5.35 -4.42
N GLY A 117 2.92 -5.40 -4.43
CA GLY A 117 2.16 -6.63 -4.41
C GLY A 117 1.35 -6.77 -5.70
N GLY A 118 1.11 -8.00 -6.15
CA GLY A 118 0.28 -8.23 -7.32
C GLY A 118 0.73 -9.40 -8.18
N TYR A 119 0.43 -9.32 -9.48
CA TYR A 119 0.60 -10.42 -10.41
C TYR A 119 2.09 -10.66 -10.73
N ARG A 120 2.69 -11.60 -10.02
CA ARG A 120 4.11 -11.94 -10.06
C ARG A 120 4.69 -11.99 -11.46
N ARG A 121 4.11 -12.80 -12.37
CA ARG A 121 4.61 -13.01 -13.75
C ARG A 121 4.69 -11.71 -14.57
N PHE A 122 3.85 -10.74 -14.25
CA PHE A 122 3.88 -9.43 -14.91
C PHE A 122 5.05 -8.60 -14.43
N TYR A 123 5.24 -8.49 -13.11
CA TYR A 123 6.22 -7.59 -12.51
C TYR A 123 7.66 -8.10 -12.55
N GLU A 124 7.87 -9.43 -12.57
CA GLU A 124 9.21 -10.02 -12.72
C GLU A 124 9.91 -9.56 -14.02
N ARG A 125 9.16 -9.26 -15.06
CA ARG A 125 9.68 -8.75 -16.36
C ARG A 125 10.37 -7.38 -16.24
N PHE A 126 10.13 -6.65 -15.16
CA PHE A 126 10.68 -5.32 -14.89
C PHE A 126 11.69 -5.31 -13.75
N GLY A 127 12.05 -6.48 -13.23
CA GLY A 127 13.09 -6.63 -12.22
C GLY A 127 12.60 -6.79 -10.77
N TRP A 128 11.28 -6.85 -10.52
CA TRP A 128 10.78 -7.23 -9.20
C TRP A 128 10.91 -8.74 -9.00
N VAL A 129 11.46 -9.12 -7.86
CA VAL A 129 11.63 -10.51 -7.47
C VAL A 129 10.73 -10.85 -6.29
N PRO A 130 10.26 -12.11 -6.17
CA PRO A 130 9.51 -12.52 -5.00
C PRO A 130 10.35 -12.35 -3.74
N PHE A 131 9.76 -11.73 -2.74
CA PHE A 131 10.35 -11.67 -1.42
C PHE A 131 9.74 -12.79 -0.55
N PRO A 132 10.56 -13.70 -0.01
CA PRO A 132 10.06 -14.77 0.86
C PRO A 132 9.38 -14.16 2.10
N ARG A 133 8.15 -14.57 2.37
CA ARG A 133 7.43 -14.22 3.60
C ARG A 133 7.24 -15.49 4.41
N GLY A 134 7.72 -15.46 5.66
CA GLY A 134 7.32 -16.45 6.65
C GLY A 134 6.01 -16.00 7.29
N TYR A 135 5.03 -16.89 7.36
CA TYR A 135 3.81 -16.68 8.11
C TYR A 135 3.75 -17.69 9.24
N ILE A 136 3.22 -17.27 10.37
CA ILE A 136 2.78 -18.16 11.42
C ILE A 136 1.28 -18.03 11.44
N ASP A 137 0.58 -19.07 10.99
CA ASP A 137 -0.87 -19.12 11.01
C ASP A 137 -1.31 -19.80 12.29
N PHE A 138 -2.19 -19.16 13.04
CA PHE A 138 -2.84 -19.73 14.19
C PHE A 138 -4.29 -20.06 13.85
N ALA A 139 -4.65 -21.33 13.91
CA ALA A 139 -6.04 -21.72 13.89
C ALA A 139 -6.61 -21.58 15.30
N LEU A 140 -7.37 -20.53 15.52
CA LEU A 140 -8.00 -20.27 16.80
C LEU A 140 -9.41 -20.90 16.79
N ARG A 141 -9.63 -21.92 17.63
CA ARG A 141 -10.95 -22.55 17.77
C ARG A 141 -11.93 -21.49 18.31
N GLY A 142 -13.07 -21.35 17.63
CA GLY A 142 -14.10 -20.36 17.99
C GLY A 142 -14.12 -19.10 17.14
N LEU A 143 -13.19 -18.95 16.17
CA LEU A 143 -13.28 -17.93 15.13
C LEU A 143 -14.30 -18.35 14.07
N THR A 144 -15.01 -17.38 13.51
CA THR A 144 -15.95 -17.67 12.42
C THR A 144 -15.22 -18.13 11.17
N SER A 145 -15.87 -19.00 10.41
CA SER A 145 -15.40 -19.56 9.15
C SER A 145 -15.07 -18.54 8.06
N ARG A 146 -15.26 -17.25 8.29
CA ARG A 146 -14.99 -16.16 7.35
C ARG A 146 -13.88 -15.20 7.77
N GLY A 147 -13.03 -15.60 8.71
CA GLY A 147 -11.84 -14.84 9.10
C GLY A 147 -12.11 -13.53 9.86
N GLY A 148 -13.35 -13.31 10.28
CA GLY A 148 -13.69 -12.18 11.14
C GLY A 148 -13.64 -12.57 12.61
N PHE A 149 -13.06 -11.76 13.47
CA PHE A 149 -13.26 -11.83 14.90
C PHE A 149 -14.71 -11.44 15.20
N THR A 150 -15.54 -12.39 15.60
CA THR A 150 -16.91 -12.08 16.01
C THR A 150 -16.99 -11.55 17.42
N ASP A 151 -16.03 -11.91 18.26
CA ASP A 151 -15.92 -11.43 19.62
C ASP A 151 -14.49 -11.68 20.14
N PRO A 152 -13.63 -10.67 20.16
CA PRO A 152 -12.28 -10.80 20.71
C PRO A 152 -12.29 -11.15 22.20
N VAL A 153 -13.37 -10.90 22.92
CA VAL A 153 -13.50 -11.21 24.36
C VAL A 153 -13.74 -12.70 24.60
N ARG A 154 -14.42 -13.42 23.69
CA ARG A 154 -14.58 -14.89 23.79
C ARG A 154 -13.27 -15.66 23.69
N PHE A 155 -12.23 -15.02 23.23
CA PHE A 155 -10.89 -15.58 23.21
C PHE A 155 -10.31 -15.77 24.60
N LEU A 156 -10.83 -15.05 25.55
CA LEU A 156 -10.41 -14.97 26.93
C LEU A 156 -11.41 -15.64 27.87
N ASP A 157 -12.03 -16.76 27.46
CA ASP A 157 -12.89 -17.56 28.32
C ASP A 157 -12.14 -18.17 29.54
N ARG A 158 -10.87 -17.82 29.67
CA ARG A 158 -10.14 -17.87 30.95
C ARG A 158 -9.64 -16.45 31.20
N PRO A 159 -10.22 -15.72 32.15
CA PRO A 159 -9.53 -14.60 32.72
C PRO A 159 -8.27 -15.18 33.38
N GLU A 160 -7.19 -15.26 32.65
CA GLU A 160 -5.89 -15.36 33.28
C GLU A 160 -5.81 -14.11 34.14
N GLU A 161 -5.73 -14.32 35.43
CA GLU A 161 -5.85 -13.28 36.46
C GLU A 161 -4.89 -12.10 36.24
N ASP A 162 -3.90 -12.24 35.32
CA ASP A 162 -2.86 -11.26 35.03
C ASP A 162 -2.93 -10.60 33.65
N ALA A 163 -3.71 -11.07 32.68
CA ALA A 163 -3.78 -10.49 31.36
C ALA A 163 -4.95 -9.53 31.21
N ARG A 164 -4.70 -8.24 31.28
CA ARG A 164 -5.70 -7.20 31.03
C ARG A 164 -5.65 -6.74 29.58
N ILE A 165 -6.64 -7.14 28.80
CA ILE A 165 -6.84 -6.61 27.44
C ILE A 165 -7.84 -5.45 27.53
N ARG A 166 -7.51 -4.35 26.91
CA ARG A 166 -8.34 -3.17 26.80
C ARG A 166 -8.12 -2.48 25.46
N GLU A 167 -8.98 -1.60 25.12
CA GLU A 167 -8.82 -0.78 23.94
C GLU A 167 -7.53 0.06 23.98
N TYR A 168 -6.91 0.24 22.82
CA TYR A 168 -5.74 1.07 22.63
C TYR A 168 -6.11 2.54 22.76
N ASP A 169 -5.37 3.27 23.58
CA ASP A 169 -5.45 4.72 23.72
C ASP A 169 -4.15 5.35 23.20
N GLY A 170 -4.25 6.05 22.06
CA GLY A 170 -3.07 6.64 21.41
C GLY A 170 -2.28 7.62 22.29
N ARG A 171 -2.93 8.31 23.23
CA ARG A 171 -2.23 9.25 24.13
C ARG A 171 -1.44 8.53 25.22
N ARG A 172 -2.00 7.42 25.73
CA ARG A 172 -1.42 6.67 26.84
C ARG A 172 -0.45 5.59 26.37
N ASP A 173 -0.78 4.91 25.27
CA ASP A 173 -0.15 3.64 24.90
C ASP A 173 0.88 3.76 23.79
N ALA A 174 0.85 4.85 22.99
CA ALA A 174 1.70 5.00 21.83
C ALA A 174 3.19 4.84 22.14
N ALA A 175 3.68 5.48 23.21
CA ALA A 175 5.10 5.44 23.57
C ALA A 175 5.55 4.03 23.94
N VAL A 176 4.73 3.27 24.68
CA VAL A 176 5.04 1.89 25.07
C VAL A 176 5.00 0.97 23.83
N CYS A 177 4.00 1.11 22.97
CA CYS A 177 3.89 0.34 21.75
C CYS A 177 5.06 0.62 20.79
N GLU A 178 5.46 1.88 20.66
CA GLU A 178 6.63 2.27 19.86
C GLU A 178 7.93 1.66 20.42
N ALA A 179 8.12 1.69 21.73
CA ALA A 179 9.31 1.11 22.38
C ALA A 179 9.37 -0.40 22.19
N LEU A 180 8.24 -1.10 22.38
CA LEU A 180 8.13 -2.55 22.15
C LEU A 180 8.38 -2.90 20.67
N TYR A 181 7.81 -2.13 19.77
CA TYR A 181 8.00 -2.31 18.33
C TYR A 181 9.48 -2.11 17.94
N ALA A 182 10.11 -1.05 18.43
CA ALA A 182 11.53 -0.75 18.17
C ALA A 182 12.44 -1.85 18.71
N ALA A 183 12.22 -2.29 19.95
CA ALA A 183 12.98 -3.36 20.58
C ALA A 183 12.85 -4.67 19.81
N PHE A 184 11.61 -5.03 19.41
CA PHE A 184 11.34 -6.25 18.64
C PHE A 184 11.99 -6.22 17.25
N ASN A 185 12.05 -5.07 16.61
CA ASN A 185 12.57 -4.93 15.25
C ASN A 185 14.06 -4.58 15.17
N THR A 186 14.74 -4.45 16.29
CA THR A 186 16.19 -4.16 16.30
C THR A 186 16.96 -5.20 15.47
N GLY A 187 17.66 -4.74 14.43
CA GLY A 187 18.43 -5.58 13.51
C GLY A 187 17.62 -6.45 12.56
N ARG A 188 16.29 -6.36 12.55
CA ARG A 188 15.42 -7.13 11.63
C ARG A 188 15.30 -6.44 10.28
N THR A 189 15.44 -7.20 9.21
CA THR A 189 15.17 -6.72 7.85
C THR A 189 13.69 -6.79 7.54
N GLY A 190 13.15 -5.72 6.93
CA GLY A 190 11.76 -5.64 6.51
C GLY A 190 10.85 -4.87 7.46
N ALA A 191 11.36 -4.46 8.63
CA ALA A 191 10.61 -3.61 9.55
C ALA A 191 10.44 -2.19 8.99
N ILE A 192 9.30 -1.58 9.29
CA ILE A 192 9.05 -0.16 9.02
C ILE A 192 9.60 0.63 10.20
N PRO A 193 10.38 1.71 10.00
CA PRO A 193 10.87 2.53 11.10
C PRO A 193 9.73 3.11 11.94
N ALA A 194 9.91 3.18 13.27
CA ALA A 194 8.87 3.63 14.20
C ALA A 194 8.32 5.05 13.91
N ARG A 195 9.10 5.88 13.22
CA ARG A 195 8.66 7.24 12.81
C ARG A 195 7.44 7.22 11.88
N SER A 196 7.27 6.17 11.10
CA SER A 196 6.12 6.03 10.19
C SER A 196 4.84 5.61 10.91
N PHE A 197 4.94 5.12 12.15
CA PHE A 197 3.76 4.79 12.98
C PHE A 197 3.03 6.04 13.49
N ARG A 198 3.74 7.13 13.79
CA ARG A 198 3.13 8.36 14.29
C ARG A 198 2.24 9.07 13.28
N SER A 199 2.52 8.93 11.98
CA SER A 199 1.74 9.59 10.93
C SER A 199 0.41 8.89 10.62
N SER A 200 0.28 7.60 10.96
CA SER A 200 -0.95 6.84 10.73
C SER A 200 -1.93 6.86 11.92
N ALA A 201 -1.45 7.20 13.13
CA ALA A 201 -2.27 7.29 14.34
C ALA A 201 -2.94 8.65 14.56
N GLY A 202 -2.68 9.63 13.71
CA GLY A 202 -3.13 11.02 13.89
C GLY A 202 -4.42 11.41 13.15
N ASN A 203 -5.13 10.48 12.52
CA ASN A 203 -6.38 10.75 11.80
C ASN A 203 -7.45 9.70 12.15
N SER A 204 -7.93 9.75 13.36
CA SER A 204 -9.21 9.15 13.77
C SER A 204 -10.06 10.26 14.38
#